data_35d44de6b4443bf5af8060926bac7994
#
_entry.id   35d44de6b4443bf5af8060926bac7994
#
_cell.length_a   1.000
_cell.length_b   1.000
_cell.length_c   1.000
_cell.angle_alpha   90.00
_cell.angle_beta   90.00
_cell.angle_gamma   90.00
#
_symmetry.space_group_name_H-M   'P 1'
#
loop_
_entity.id
_entity.type
_entity.pdbx_description
1 polymer ?
#
loop_
_entity_poly.entity_id
_entity_poly.type
_entity_poly.pdbx_seq_one_letter_code
_entity_poly.pdbx_strand_id
1 'polypeptide(L)'
;MKKIKLLFFASFLSLLSFSASAVDITIARFFGDCEDAGSDTTVTSGEACIIQSIINAFNEQNPDINVTTEVLDWGQTYNILQTRYADNSAPDIHIMHRHRIPQFSSIGAIADLSGELEKYGMDSGDIVPMMMDALTYDGGM
;
A
#
# COMPACT_ATOMS: atom_id res chain seq x y z
N MET A 1 -64.69 -36.22 3.93
CA MET A 1 -63.67 -35.54 4.75
C MET A 1 -62.34 -35.73 4.08
N LYS A 2 -61.89 -34.72 3.28
CA LYS A 2 -60.62 -34.75 2.50
C LYS A 2 -59.52 -34.12 3.36
N LYS A 3 -58.50 -34.89 3.69
CA LYS A 3 -57.29 -34.43 4.42
C LYS A 3 -56.38 -33.69 3.44
N ILE A 4 -56.21 -32.39 3.60
CA ILE A 4 -55.26 -31.56 2.87
C ILE A 4 -53.88 -31.78 3.51
N LYS A 5 -52.93 -32.35 2.74
CA LYS A 5 -51.54 -32.45 3.14
C LYS A 5 -50.84 -31.14 2.74
N LEU A 6 -50.47 -30.35 3.72
CA LEU A 6 -49.66 -29.14 3.56
C LEU A 6 -48.21 -29.56 3.35
N LEU A 7 -47.68 -29.40 2.11
CA LEU A 7 -46.29 -29.60 1.80
C LEU A 7 -45.55 -28.29 2.18
N PHE A 8 -44.74 -28.34 3.22
CA PHE A 8 -43.77 -27.30 3.54
C PHE A 8 -42.58 -27.40 2.57
N PHE A 9 -42.53 -26.49 1.62
CA PHE A 9 -41.35 -26.32 0.74
C PHE A 9 -40.35 -25.41 1.48
N ALA A 10 -39.42 -26.03 2.20
CA ALA A 10 -38.32 -25.33 2.83
C ALA A 10 -37.34 -24.91 1.73
N SER A 11 -37.42 -23.63 1.30
CA SER A 11 -36.45 -23.02 0.39
C SER A 11 -35.14 -22.81 1.14
N PHE A 12 -34.19 -23.71 0.92
CA PHE A 12 -32.83 -23.61 1.43
C PHE A 12 -32.08 -22.57 0.58
N LEU A 13 -32.17 -21.30 0.99
CA LEU A 13 -31.42 -20.21 0.38
C LEU A 13 -29.95 -20.33 0.85
N SER A 14 -29.14 -21.08 0.10
CA SER A 14 -27.69 -21.13 0.30
C SER A 14 -27.11 -19.75 0.00
N LEU A 15 -26.80 -19.01 1.07
CA LEU A 15 -25.97 -17.79 1.03
C LEU A 15 -24.57 -18.23 0.57
N LEU A 16 -24.29 -18.09 -0.71
CA LEU A 16 -22.94 -18.15 -1.24
C LEU A 16 -22.21 -16.92 -0.72
N SER A 17 -21.56 -17.06 0.44
CA SER A 17 -20.61 -16.08 0.92
C SER A 17 -19.42 -16.08 -0.04
N PHE A 18 -19.38 -15.14 -0.98
CA PHE A 18 -18.16 -14.83 -1.71
C PHE A 18 -17.21 -14.24 -0.66
N SER A 19 -16.27 -15.03 -0.20
CA SER A 19 -15.09 -14.49 0.48
C SER A 19 -14.30 -13.74 -0.59
N ALA A 20 -14.44 -12.42 -0.64
CA ALA A 20 -13.48 -11.59 -1.34
C ALA A 20 -12.12 -11.86 -0.67
N SER A 21 -11.14 -12.34 -1.43
CA SER A 21 -9.77 -12.44 -0.95
C SER A 21 -9.27 -11.02 -0.77
N ALA A 22 -8.78 -10.70 0.42
CA ALA A 22 -8.14 -9.41 0.65
C ALA A 22 -6.97 -9.24 -0.33
N VAL A 23 -6.75 -8.03 -0.80
CA VAL A 23 -5.58 -7.68 -1.59
C VAL A 23 -4.43 -7.42 -0.63
N ASP A 24 -3.35 -8.19 -0.74
CA ASP A 24 -2.14 -7.97 0.06
C ASP A 24 -1.24 -6.94 -0.65
N ILE A 25 -0.80 -5.92 0.08
CA ILE A 25 0.14 -4.89 -0.37
C ILE A 25 1.32 -4.84 0.61
N THR A 26 2.52 -4.92 0.09
CA THR A 26 3.76 -4.85 0.88
C THR A 26 4.46 -3.52 0.69
N ILE A 27 4.74 -2.82 1.79
CA ILE A 27 5.55 -1.59 1.81
C ILE A 27 6.91 -1.88 2.41
N ALA A 28 7.98 -1.76 1.64
CA ALA A 28 9.34 -1.85 2.16
C ALA A 28 9.85 -0.48 2.64
N ARG A 29 10.47 -0.46 3.81
CA ARG A 29 11.10 0.71 4.43
C ARG A 29 12.44 0.34 5.05
N PHE A 30 13.28 1.33 5.39
CA PHE A 30 14.62 1.13 5.93
C PHE A 30 14.89 1.88 7.24
N PHE A 31 13.89 2.49 7.85
CA PHE A 31 14.01 3.29 9.09
C PHE A 31 13.26 2.61 10.25
N GLY A 32 13.73 1.48 10.65
CA GLY A 32 13.26 0.82 11.86
C GLY A 32 11.81 0.34 11.86
N ASP A 33 11.37 -0.13 13.01
CA ASP A 33 10.02 -0.62 13.25
C ASP A 33 9.36 0.10 14.43
N CYS A 34 8.04 -0.01 14.56
CA CYS A 34 7.27 0.48 15.68
C CYS A 34 6.14 -0.53 15.99
N GLU A 35 6.50 -1.56 16.76
CA GLU A 35 5.61 -2.67 17.09
C GLU A 35 4.38 -2.22 17.89
N ASP A 36 4.54 -1.18 18.73
CA ASP A 36 3.48 -0.64 19.60
C ASP A 36 2.63 0.46 18.93
N ALA A 37 2.78 0.67 17.62
CA ALA A 37 2.00 1.69 16.92
C ALA A 37 0.51 1.32 16.92
N GLY A 38 -0.33 2.25 17.43
CA GLY A 38 -1.78 2.21 17.24
C GLY A 38 -2.19 2.72 15.85
N SER A 39 -3.47 3.06 15.70
CA SER A 39 -4.05 3.68 14.49
C SER A 39 -4.26 5.20 14.64
N ASP A 40 -3.60 5.85 15.59
CA ASP A 40 -3.65 7.30 15.77
C ASP A 40 -2.77 8.01 14.74
N THR A 41 -3.41 8.59 13.73
CA THR A 41 -2.72 9.33 12.64
C THR A 41 -2.22 10.72 13.05
N THR A 42 -2.43 11.13 14.31
CA THR A 42 -1.89 12.41 14.85
C THR A 42 -0.48 12.26 15.44
N VAL A 43 0.09 11.07 15.39
CA VAL A 43 1.49 10.83 15.81
C VAL A 43 2.44 11.67 14.99
N THR A 44 3.31 12.45 15.66
CA THR A 44 4.22 13.41 15.00
C THR A 44 5.70 13.13 15.25
N SER A 45 6.03 12.02 15.90
CA SER A 45 7.41 11.66 16.24
C SER A 45 7.73 10.21 15.90
N GLY A 46 8.94 9.98 15.37
CA GLY A 46 9.39 8.68 14.94
C GLY A 46 8.82 8.26 13.58
N GLU A 47 9.62 8.33 12.51
CA GLU A 47 9.19 7.98 11.15
C GLU A 47 8.51 6.61 11.08
N ALA A 48 9.08 5.61 11.75
CA ALA A 48 8.52 4.28 11.82
C ALA A 48 7.11 4.26 12.43
N CYS A 49 6.91 4.99 13.54
CA CYS A 49 5.61 5.03 14.22
C CYS A 49 4.58 5.82 13.43
N ILE A 50 4.97 6.91 12.80
CA ILE A 50 4.07 7.70 11.93
C ILE A 50 3.55 6.83 10.78
N ILE A 51 4.44 6.19 10.05
CA ILE A 51 4.04 5.33 8.92
C ILE A 51 3.22 4.14 9.40
N GLN A 52 3.61 3.49 10.50
CA GLN A 52 2.88 2.33 11.00
C GLN A 52 1.48 2.71 11.48
N SER A 53 1.30 3.85 12.15
CA SER A 53 -0.04 4.29 12.58
C SER A 53 -0.96 4.61 11.40
N ILE A 54 -0.43 5.18 10.32
CA ILE A 54 -1.17 5.44 9.09
C ILE A 54 -1.60 4.12 8.44
N ILE A 55 -0.70 3.14 8.35
CA ILE A 55 -0.99 1.82 7.79
C ILE A 55 -2.06 1.10 8.63
N ASN A 56 -1.95 1.13 9.94
CA ASN A 56 -2.93 0.52 10.82
C ASN A 56 -4.32 1.16 10.64
N ALA A 57 -4.39 2.51 10.61
CA ALA A 57 -5.64 3.22 10.37
C ALA A 57 -6.23 2.91 8.97
N PHE A 58 -5.38 2.76 7.97
CA PHE A 58 -5.80 2.38 6.62
C PHE A 58 -6.40 0.96 6.60
N ASN A 59 -5.75 0.00 7.21
CA ASN A 59 -6.22 -1.39 7.28
C ASN A 59 -7.54 -1.49 8.04
N GLU A 60 -7.73 -0.73 9.12
CA GLU A 60 -8.99 -0.67 9.85
C GLU A 60 -10.15 -0.14 9.00
N GLN A 61 -9.87 0.82 8.12
CA GLN A 61 -10.88 1.44 7.25
C GLN A 61 -11.13 0.64 5.97
N ASN A 62 -10.22 -0.24 5.58
CA ASN A 62 -10.25 -0.97 4.32
C ASN A 62 -10.05 -2.48 4.54
N PRO A 63 -11.04 -3.20 5.11
CA PRO A 63 -10.88 -4.61 5.48
C PRO A 63 -10.61 -5.56 4.30
N ASP A 64 -10.86 -5.10 3.06
CA ASP A 64 -10.59 -5.85 1.84
C ASP A 64 -9.15 -5.67 1.33
N ILE A 65 -8.34 -4.83 1.98
CA ILE A 65 -6.95 -4.56 1.64
C ILE A 65 -6.10 -4.77 2.89
N ASN A 66 -5.06 -5.57 2.77
CA ASN A 66 -4.12 -5.85 3.86
C ASN A 66 -2.75 -5.27 3.51
N VAL A 67 -2.42 -4.11 4.09
CA VAL A 67 -1.12 -3.48 3.91
C VAL A 67 -0.19 -3.95 5.02
N THR A 68 0.96 -4.50 4.65
CA THR A 68 2.01 -4.95 5.56
C THR A 68 3.31 -4.20 5.31
N THR A 69 4.17 -4.12 6.33
CA THR A 69 5.48 -3.49 6.20
C THR A 69 6.60 -4.51 6.29
N GLU A 70 7.65 -4.28 5.52
CA GLU A 70 8.92 -4.98 5.61
C GLU A 70 10.03 -3.97 5.91
N VAL A 71 10.83 -4.23 6.95
CA VAL A 71 11.96 -3.38 7.30
C VAL A 71 13.23 -3.96 6.69
N LEU A 72 13.83 -3.23 5.76
CA LEU A 72 15.10 -3.58 5.13
C LEU A 72 16.27 -2.97 5.89
N ASP A 73 17.43 -3.62 5.82
CA ASP A 73 18.66 -3.05 6.37
C ASP A 73 19.02 -1.75 5.67
N TRP A 74 19.29 -0.69 6.44
CA TRP A 74 19.62 0.64 5.94
C TRP A 74 20.77 0.64 4.92
N GLY A 75 21.83 -0.10 5.20
CA GLY A 75 23.03 -0.15 4.36
C GLY A 75 22.87 -1.01 3.11
N GLN A 76 21.89 -1.92 3.08
CA GLN A 76 21.69 -2.88 2.00
C GLN A 76 20.41 -2.69 1.21
N THR A 77 19.54 -1.79 1.63
CA THR A 77 18.19 -1.65 1.07
C THR A 77 18.18 -1.56 -0.46
N TYR A 78 19.05 -0.75 -1.06
CA TYR A 78 19.07 -0.60 -2.53
C TYR A 78 19.66 -1.81 -3.27
N ASN A 79 20.60 -2.53 -2.67
CA ASN A 79 21.11 -3.78 -3.23
C ASN A 79 20.03 -4.87 -3.20
N ILE A 80 19.28 -4.94 -2.09
CA ILE A 80 18.15 -5.85 -1.93
C ILE A 80 17.07 -5.53 -2.97
N LEU A 81 16.67 -4.27 -3.10
CA LEU A 81 15.66 -3.83 -4.07
C LEU A 81 16.09 -4.14 -5.51
N GLN A 82 17.34 -3.85 -5.90
CA GLN A 82 17.85 -4.17 -7.23
C GLN A 82 17.74 -5.67 -7.55
N THR A 83 18.11 -6.52 -6.59
CA THR A 83 17.99 -7.97 -6.75
C THR A 83 16.55 -8.39 -6.91
N ARG A 84 15.66 -7.87 -6.06
CA ARG A 84 14.23 -8.20 -6.09
C ARG A 84 13.52 -7.71 -7.35
N TYR A 85 13.90 -6.56 -7.90
CA TYR A 85 13.40 -6.13 -9.19
C TYR A 85 13.84 -7.05 -10.34
N ALA A 86 15.08 -7.54 -10.27
CA ALA A 86 15.60 -8.45 -11.30
C ALA A 86 14.91 -9.83 -11.28
N ASP A 87 14.44 -10.29 -10.12
CA ASP A 87 13.78 -11.58 -9.98
C ASP A 87 12.25 -11.50 -9.81
N ASN A 88 11.65 -10.30 -9.99
CA ASN A 88 10.22 -10.03 -9.85
C ASN A 88 9.66 -10.33 -8.45
N SER A 89 10.44 -10.13 -7.42
CA SER A 89 10.03 -10.26 -6.01
C SER A 89 10.07 -8.93 -5.24
N ALA A 90 10.06 -7.81 -5.96
CA ALA A 90 10.04 -6.48 -5.36
C ALA A 90 8.74 -6.25 -4.57
N PRO A 91 8.77 -5.43 -3.49
CA PRO A 91 7.57 -5.00 -2.81
C PRO A 91 6.71 -4.11 -3.72
N ASP A 92 5.40 -4.02 -3.43
CA ASP A 92 4.47 -3.20 -4.20
C ASP A 92 4.81 -1.71 -4.08
N ILE A 93 5.21 -1.30 -2.88
CA ILE A 93 5.64 0.08 -2.57
C ILE A 93 6.96 0.01 -1.81
N HIS A 94 7.85 0.95 -2.07
CA HIS A 94 9.03 1.12 -1.23
C HIS A 94 9.36 2.59 -1.00
N ILE A 95 9.90 2.90 0.17
CA ILE A 95 10.36 4.24 0.51
C ILE A 95 11.78 4.41 -0.03
N MET A 96 12.02 5.48 -0.76
CA MET A 96 13.26 5.71 -1.49
C MET A 96 13.81 7.12 -1.23
N HIS A 97 15.13 7.23 -1.13
CA HIS A 97 15.78 8.53 -1.18
C HIS A 97 15.73 9.09 -2.61
N ARG A 98 15.40 10.36 -2.74
CA ARG A 98 15.25 11.05 -4.03
C ARG A 98 16.43 10.85 -5.01
N HIS A 99 17.66 10.77 -4.51
CA HIS A 99 18.83 10.58 -5.37
C HIS A 99 18.92 9.18 -6.01
N ARG A 100 18.04 8.26 -5.64
CA ARG A 100 17.91 6.93 -6.24
C ARG A 100 16.84 6.85 -7.32
N ILE A 101 15.95 7.83 -7.39
CA ILE A 101 14.87 7.86 -8.39
C ILE A 101 15.40 7.67 -9.81
N PRO A 102 16.44 8.39 -10.29
CA PRO A 102 16.96 8.19 -11.64
C PRO A 102 17.41 6.75 -11.92
N GLN A 103 18.05 6.11 -10.94
CA GLN A 103 18.54 4.75 -11.07
C GLN A 103 17.40 3.75 -11.26
N PHE A 104 16.36 3.82 -10.43
CA PHE A 104 15.25 2.87 -10.46
C PHE A 104 14.25 3.20 -11.58
N SER A 105 14.06 4.46 -11.93
CA SER A 105 13.24 4.88 -13.07
C SER A 105 13.85 4.40 -14.40
N SER A 106 15.17 4.55 -14.58
CA SER A 106 15.83 4.16 -15.83
C SER A 106 15.73 2.67 -16.18
N ILE A 107 15.48 1.82 -15.19
CA ILE A 107 15.28 0.38 -15.38
C ILE A 107 13.79 -0.02 -15.37
N GLY A 108 12.87 0.95 -15.31
CA GLY A 108 11.44 0.70 -15.25
C GLY A 108 10.96 0.07 -13.94
N ALA A 109 11.72 0.25 -12.85
CA ALA A 109 11.42 -0.36 -11.53
C ALA A 109 10.38 0.42 -10.72
N ILE A 110 10.10 1.67 -11.07
CA ILE A 110 9.10 2.51 -10.40
C ILE A 110 8.11 3.06 -11.42
N ALA A 111 6.86 3.19 -11.00
CA ALA A 111 5.79 3.72 -11.82
C ALA A 111 5.83 5.25 -11.88
N ASP A 112 5.43 5.82 -13.01
CA ASP A 112 5.14 7.25 -13.16
C ASP A 112 3.77 7.55 -12.54
N LEU A 113 3.74 8.46 -11.57
CA LEU A 113 2.52 8.86 -10.85
C LEU A 113 1.98 10.23 -11.29
N SER A 114 2.54 10.84 -12.34
CA SER A 114 2.21 12.21 -12.78
C SER A 114 0.71 12.46 -13.00
N GLY A 115 -0.05 11.49 -13.41
CA GLY A 115 -1.50 11.62 -13.64
C GLY A 115 -2.37 11.13 -12.48
N GLU A 116 -1.77 10.49 -11.48
CA GLU A 116 -2.54 9.84 -10.42
C GLU A 116 -2.91 10.79 -9.29
N LEU A 117 -2.08 11.79 -8.99
CA LEU A 117 -2.34 12.74 -7.90
C LEU A 117 -3.69 13.44 -8.07
N GLU A 118 -3.92 14.08 -9.22
CA GLU A 118 -5.18 14.78 -9.52
C GLU A 118 -6.39 13.83 -9.51
N LYS A 119 -6.22 12.62 -10.04
CA LYS A 119 -7.27 11.60 -10.10
C LYS A 119 -7.77 11.22 -8.70
N TYR A 120 -6.89 11.21 -7.71
CA TYR A 120 -7.23 10.90 -6.32
C TYR A 120 -7.41 12.14 -5.43
N GLY A 121 -7.56 13.32 -6.04
CA GLY A 121 -7.88 14.57 -5.33
C GLY A 121 -6.70 15.17 -4.57
N MET A 122 -5.48 14.80 -4.92
CA MET A 122 -4.26 15.40 -4.40
C MET A 122 -3.86 16.58 -5.29
N ASP A 123 -3.67 17.76 -4.70
CA ASP A 123 -3.18 18.92 -5.44
C ASP A 123 -1.64 18.95 -5.39
N SER A 124 -1.00 18.82 -6.54
CA SER A 124 0.45 18.97 -6.64
C SER A 124 0.95 20.35 -6.19
N GLY A 125 0.07 21.36 -6.22
CA GLY A 125 0.35 22.70 -5.69
C GLY A 125 0.55 22.75 -4.17
N ASP A 126 0.10 21.76 -3.44
CA ASP A 126 0.35 21.61 -2.00
C ASP A 126 1.79 21.13 -1.69
N ILE A 127 2.50 20.66 -2.71
CA ILE A 127 3.89 20.20 -2.58
C ILE A 127 4.84 21.37 -2.89
N VAL A 128 5.80 21.60 -1.99
CA VAL A 128 6.81 22.65 -2.17
C VAL A 128 7.53 22.45 -3.51
N PRO A 129 7.68 23.47 -4.38
CA PRO A 129 8.24 23.34 -5.74
C PRO A 129 9.59 22.62 -5.80
N MET A 130 10.49 22.88 -4.84
CA MET A 130 11.79 22.21 -4.74
C MET A 130 11.63 20.68 -4.53
N MET A 131 10.58 20.25 -3.85
CA MET A 131 10.30 18.81 -3.67
C MET A 131 9.72 18.20 -4.94
N MET A 132 8.87 18.93 -5.67
CA MET A 132 8.37 18.51 -6.97
C MET A 132 9.52 18.28 -7.97
N ASP A 133 10.44 19.25 -8.06
CA ASP A 133 11.64 19.10 -8.89
C ASP A 133 12.48 17.89 -8.50
N ALA A 134 12.57 17.61 -7.19
CA ALA A 134 13.34 16.48 -6.67
C ALA A 134 12.66 15.11 -6.93
N LEU A 135 11.36 15.09 -7.11
CA LEU A 135 10.56 13.90 -7.39
C LEU A 135 10.34 13.68 -8.90
N THR A 136 10.66 14.66 -9.73
CA THR A 136 10.49 14.58 -11.18
C THR A 136 11.76 14.05 -11.84
N TYR A 137 11.62 13.04 -12.70
CA TYR A 137 12.69 12.48 -13.51
C TYR A 137 12.18 12.22 -14.93
N ASP A 138 12.92 12.72 -15.94
CA ASP A 138 12.60 12.56 -17.38
C ASP A 138 11.16 12.97 -17.75
N GLY A 139 10.61 13.96 -17.05
CA GLY A 139 9.26 14.50 -17.27
C GLY A 139 8.14 13.74 -16.58
N GLY A 140 8.43 12.66 -15.86
CA GLY A 140 7.51 11.92 -15.01
C GLY A 140 7.81 12.07 -13.51
N MET A 141 6.84 11.80 -12.65
CA MET A 141 6.93 11.87 -11.19
C MET A 141 6.82 10.50 -10.54
#